data_d5f2d7a01e721455baa100cf8c4f8860
#
_entry.id   d5f2d7a01e721455baa100cf8c4f8860
#
_cell.length_a   1.000
_cell.length_b   1.000
_cell.length_c   1.000
_cell.angle_alpha   90.00
_cell.angle_beta   90.00
_cell.angle_gamma   90.00
#
_symmetry.space_group_name_H-M   'P 1'
#
loop_
_entity.id
_entity.type
_entity.pdbx_description
1 polymer ?
#
loop_
_entity_poly.entity_id
_entity_poly.type
_entity_poly.pdbx_seq_one_letter_code
_entity_poly.pdbx_strand_id
1 'polypeptide(L)'
;MNALRAAPVVGSMPDSRVAMVGVLRALLLAEAAGALALAIFLSLMAGGQTDFVGGDAGRAAEESLRFAAGGAMLIAIGAAVASRGARRRRPWAWTLAAILQVIAAVATGAAVMIAEWHPLFLVGFGLAALVMFVLSTASVRRALGQE
;
A
#
# COMPACT_ATOMS: atom_id res chain seq x y z
N MET A 1 -3.12 20.19 59.28
CA MET A 1 -1.93 20.12 58.40
C MET A 1 -2.21 19.02 57.38
N ASN A 2 -2.82 19.37 56.25
CA ASN A 2 -3.09 18.43 55.15
C ASN A 2 -2.02 18.63 54.09
N ALA A 3 -1.08 17.69 54.03
CA ALA A 3 -0.12 17.61 52.93
C ALA A 3 -0.85 17.11 51.69
N LEU A 4 -1.19 18.01 50.76
CA LEU A 4 -1.60 17.72 49.40
C LEU A 4 -0.43 17.01 48.73
N ARG A 5 -0.50 15.67 48.63
CA ARG A 5 0.33 14.88 47.72
C ARG A 5 -0.02 15.30 46.29
N ALA A 6 0.82 16.12 45.69
CA ALA A 6 0.84 16.32 44.29
C ALA A 6 1.11 14.96 43.61
N ALA A 7 0.11 14.40 42.99
CA ALA A 7 0.30 13.22 42.14
C ALA A 7 1.30 13.57 41.01
N PRO A 8 2.29 12.72 40.72
CA PRO A 8 3.18 12.96 39.61
C PRO A 8 2.35 13.04 38.34
N VAL A 9 2.50 14.14 37.63
CA VAL A 9 1.99 14.25 36.23
C VAL A 9 2.77 13.22 35.43
N VAL A 10 2.17 12.05 35.25
CA VAL A 10 2.66 11.04 34.34
C VAL A 10 2.57 11.70 32.96
N GLY A 11 3.73 12.16 32.46
CA GLY A 11 3.85 12.70 31.12
C GLY A 11 3.22 11.68 30.18
N SER A 12 2.13 12.06 29.53
CA SER A 12 1.45 11.23 28.57
C SER A 12 2.45 10.90 27.45
N MET A 13 3.08 9.72 27.50
CA MET A 13 3.77 9.20 26.34
C MET A 13 2.78 9.25 25.16
N PRO A 14 3.19 9.78 24.00
CA PRO A 14 2.33 9.80 22.84
C PRO A 14 1.81 8.38 22.64
N ASP A 15 0.49 8.23 22.65
CA ASP A 15 -0.18 6.95 22.69
C ASP A 15 0.39 6.12 21.52
N SER A 16 1.14 5.07 21.80
CA SER A 16 1.84 4.26 20.79
C SER A 16 0.89 3.80 19.67
N ARG A 17 -0.41 3.73 19.98
CA ARG A 17 -1.51 3.46 19.06
C ARG A 17 -1.68 4.54 18.00
N VAL A 18 -1.58 5.81 18.40
CA VAL A 18 -1.71 6.95 17.46
C VAL A 18 -0.52 7.00 16.52
N ALA A 19 0.68 6.75 17.05
CA ALA A 19 1.90 6.70 16.25
C ALA A 19 1.85 5.57 15.22
N MET A 20 1.43 4.35 15.60
CA MET A 20 1.37 3.20 14.69
C MET A 20 0.32 3.36 13.59
N VAL A 21 -0.84 3.96 13.86
CA VAL A 21 -1.82 4.31 12.82
C VAL A 21 -1.25 5.38 11.88
N GLY A 22 -0.44 6.30 12.40
CA GLY A 22 0.28 7.28 11.60
C GLY A 22 1.27 6.62 10.63
N VAL A 23 2.05 5.64 11.10
CA VAL A 23 2.97 4.85 10.29
C VAL A 23 2.22 4.08 9.19
N LEU A 24 1.14 3.38 9.55
CA LEU A 24 0.31 2.66 8.57
C LEU A 24 -0.18 3.60 7.47
N ARG A 25 -0.67 4.77 7.83
CA ARG A 25 -1.12 5.77 6.85
C ARG A 25 -0.01 6.25 5.94
N ALA A 26 1.17 6.52 6.47
CA ALA A 26 2.32 6.95 5.68
C ALA A 26 2.72 5.86 4.67
N LEU A 27 2.74 4.59 5.09
CA LEU A 27 3.03 3.46 4.21
C LEU A 27 1.98 3.30 3.11
N LEU A 28 0.69 3.36 3.44
CA LEU A 28 -0.40 3.29 2.45
C LEU A 28 -0.38 4.47 1.47
N LEU A 29 0.03 5.66 1.90
CA LEU A 29 0.19 6.80 1.00
C LEU A 29 1.42 6.66 0.10
N ALA A 30 2.52 6.12 0.62
CA ALA A 30 3.71 5.82 -0.18
C ALA A 30 3.39 4.76 -1.24
N GLU A 31 2.65 3.71 -0.86
CA GLU A 31 2.16 2.68 -1.78
C GLU A 31 1.25 3.27 -2.86
N ALA A 32 0.28 4.11 -2.46
CA ALA A 32 -0.61 4.79 -3.40
C ALA A 32 0.16 5.65 -4.40
N ALA A 33 1.15 6.41 -3.95
CA ALA A 33 1.99 7.25 -4.81
C ALA A 33 2.86 6.41 -5.75
N GLY A 34 3.47 5.33 -5.26
CA GLY A 34 4.27 4.40 -6.06
C GLY A 34 3.44 3.68 -7.12
N ALA A 35 2.26 3.18 -6.74
CA ALA A 35 1.34 2.52 -7.67
C ALA A 35 0.80 3.49 -8.73
N LEU A 36 0.51 4.75 -8.37
CA LEU A 36 0.11 5.79 -9.33
C LEU A 36 1.24 6.11 -10.31
N ALA A 37 2.46 6.28 -9.82
CA ALA A 37 3.62 6.51 -10.67
C ALA A 37 3.85 5.35 -11.64
N LEU A 38 3.71 4.11 -11.16
CA LEU A 38 3.79 2.90 -12.01
C LEU A 38 2.69 2.89 -13.06
N ALA A 39 1.45 3.20 -12.70
CA ALA A 39 0.32 3.25 -13.64
C ALA A 39 0.57 4.27 -14.77
N ILE A 40 1.07 5.46 -14.43
CA ILE A 40 1.43 6.48 -15.40
C ILE A 40 2.56 5.99 -16.31
N PHE A 41 3.62 5.43 -15.72
CA PHE A 41 4.76 4.91 -16.48
C PHE A 41 4.34 3.81 -17.48
N LEU A 42 3.56 2.83 -17.02
CA LEU A 42 3.06 1.75 -17.89
C LEU A 42 2.13 2.28 -18.99
N SER A 43 1.31 3.28 -18.70
CA SER A 43 0.45 3.92 -19.71
C SER A 43 1.26 4.64 -20.79
N LEU A 44 2.34 5.31 -20.40
CA LEU A 44 3.25 5.97 -21.35
C LEU A 44 4.00 4.93 -22.21
N MET A 45 4.47 3.85 -21.58
CA MET A 45 5.12 2.75 -22.30
C MET A 45 4.18 2.07 -23.29
N ALA A 46 2.91 1.88 -22.93
CA ALA A 46 1.91 1.27 -23.80
C ALA A 46 1.72 2.05 -25.11
N GLY A 47 1.70 3.40 -25.03
CA GLY A 47 1.48 4.24 -26.21
C GLY A 47 2.55 4.16 -27.30
N GLY A 48 3.74 3.62 -26.99
CA GLY A 48 4.85 3.49 -27.95
C GLY A 48 5.02 2.07 -28.53
N GLN A 49 4.29 1.05 -28.05
CA GLN A 49 4.60 -0.34 -28.43
C GLN A 49 4.23 -0.69 -29.87
N THR A 50 3.14 -0.13 -30.38
CA THR A 50 2.73 -0.34 -31.78
C THR A 50 3.69 0.24 -32.77
N ASP A 51 4.37 1.33 -32.44
CA ASP A 51 5.37 2.00 -33.28
C ASP A 51 6.70 1.25 -33.29
N PHE A 52 7.09 0.63 -32.15
CA PHE A 52 8.36 -0.04 -32.00
C PHE A 52 8.36 -1.50 -32.45
N VAL A 53 7.32 -2.27 -32.10
CA VAL A 53 7.26 -3.71 -32.35
C VAL A 53 6.44 -4.03 -33.61
N GLY A 54 5.43 -3.21 -33.90
CA GLY A 54 4.54 -3.39 -35.06
C GLY A 54 3.64 -4.60 -34.97
N GLY A 55 2.61 -4.63 -35.84
CA GLY A 55 1.73 -5.78 -36.02
C GLY A 55 0.97 -6.26 -34.76
N ASP A 56 0.65 -7.56 -34.75
CA ASP A 56 -0.15 -8.17 -33.68
C ASP A 56 0.61 -8.26 -32.35
N ALA A 57 1.94 -8.44 -32.39
CA ALA A 57 2.77 -8.50 -31.21
C ALA A 57 2.82 -7.15 -30.47
N GLY A 58 2.92 -6.04 -31.21
CA GLY A 58 2.87 -4.69 -30.63
C GLY A 58 1.54 -4.39 -29.96
N ARG A 59 0.42 -4.80 -30.58
CA ARG A 59 -0.92 -4.66 -30.01
C ARG A 59 -1.09 -5.48 -28.73
N ALA A 60 -0.65 -6.73 -28.70
CA ALA A 60 -0.70 -7.57 -27.52
C ALA A 60 0.13 -7.00 -26.37
N ALA A 61 1.32 -6.46 -26.65
CA ALA A 61 2.16 -5.80 -25.67
C ALA A 61 1.49 -4.53 -25.11
N GLU A 62 0.90 -3.70 -25.97
CA GLU A 62 0.15 -2.50 -25.58
C GLU A 62 -1.02 -2.83 -24.66
N GLU A 63 -1.84 -3.83 -25.00
CA GLU A 63 -2.98 -4.28 -24.20
C GLU A 63 -2.53 -4.79 -22.82
N SER A 64 -1.45 -5.57 -22.78
CA SER A 64 -0.87 -6.09 -21.52
C SER A 64 -0.41 -4.96 -20.60
N LEU A 65 0.26 -3.95 -21.15
CA LEU A 65 0.72 -2.78 -20.40
C LEU A 65 -0.45 -1.91 -19.92
N ARG A 66 -1.48 -1.73 -20.72
CA ARG A 66 -2.70 -1.00 -20.33
C ARG A 66 -3.45 -1.72 -19.22
N PHE A 67 -3.54 -3.05 -19.31
CA PHE A 67 -4.15 -3.87 -18.26
C PHE A 67 -3.37 -3.76 -16.94
N ALA A 68 -2.03 -3.86 -17.00
CA ALA A 68 -1.16 -3.69 -15.84
C ALA A 68 -1.27 -2.27 -15.24
N ALA A 69 -1.34 -1.24 -16.08
CA ALA A 69 -1.55 0.14 -15.65
C ALA A 69 -2.89 0.32 -14.93
N GLY A 70 -3.97 -0.30 -15.46
CA GLY A 70 -5.28 -0.31 -14.81
C GLY A 70 -5.24 -0.97 -13.44
N GLY A 71 -4.55 -2.11 -13.30
CA GLY A 71 -4.33 -2.78 -12.03
C GLY A 71 -3.57 -1.92 -11.02
N ALA A 72 -2.49 -1.28 -11.44
CA ALA A 72 -1.72 -0.37 -10.60
C ALA A 72 -2.56 0.85 -10.16
N MET A 73 -3.40 1.40 -11.04
CA MET A 73 -4.32 2.49 -10.70
C MET A 73 -5.34 2.07 -9.65
N LEU A 74 -5.90 0.86 -9.74
CA LEU A 74 -6.83 0.33 -8.73
C LEU A 74 -6.17 0.17 -7.36
N ILE A 75 -4.92 -0.31 -7.32
CA ILE A 75 -4.12 -0.40 -6.09
C ILE A 75 -3.90 1.00 -5.51
N ALA A 76 -3.53 1.98 -6.34
CA ALA A 76 -3.30 3.36 -5.91
C ALA A 76 -4.55 3.98 -5.26
N ILE A 77 -5.71 3.83 -5.91
CA ILE A 77 -6.98 4.32 -5.38
C ILE A 77 -7.34 3.59 -4.08
N GLY A 78 -7.24 2.26 -4.06
CA GLY A 78 -7.55 1.45 -2.90
C GLY A 78 -6.69 1.80 -1.68
N ALA A 79 -5.37 1.97 -1.87
CA ALA A 79 -4.45 2.36 -0.80
C ALA A 79 -4.74 3.79 -0.28
N ALA A 80 -5.06 4.74 -1.17
CA ALA A 80 -5.48 6.09 -0.77
C ALA A 80 -6.79 6.07 0.04
N VAL A 81 -7.77 5.26 -0.36
CA VAL A 81 -9.04 5.07 0.34
C VAL A 81 -8.81 4.41 1.70
N ALA A 82 -8.00 3.33 1.76
CA ALA A 82 -7.62 2.66 3.01
C ALA A 82 -6.91 3.62 3.98
N SER A 83 -5.98 4.43 3.49
CA SER A 83 -5.30 5.48 4.27
C SER A 83 -6.28 6.48 4.89
N ARG A 84 -7.30 6.91 4.10
CA ARG A 84 -8.34 7.82 4.59
C ARG A 84 -9.24 7.13 5.63
N GLY A 85 -9.58 5.86 5.42
CA GLY A 85 -10.33 5.03 6.38
C GLY A 85 -9.56 4.83 7.69
N ALA A 86 -8.27 4.53 7.62
CA ALA A 86 -7.39 4.38 8.77
C ALA A 86 -7.30 5.67 9.60
N ARG A 87 -7.25 6.86 8.95
CA ARG A 87 -7.33 8.15 9.64
C ARG A 87 -8.61 8.30 10.47
N ARG A 88 -9.71 7.78 9.95
CA ARG A 88 -11.02 7.82 10.61
C ARG A 88 -11.27 6.62 11.53
N ARG A 89 -10.26 5.79 11.75
CA ARG A 89 -10.31 4.56 12.56
C ARG A 89 -11.48 3.65 12.19
N ARG A 90 -11.77 3.53 10.88
CA ARG A 90 -12.87 2.68 10.39
C ARG A 90 -12.40 1.23 10.30
N PRO A 91 -13.17 0.24 10.82
CA PRO A 91 -12.76 -1.18 10.80
C PRO A 91 -12.49 -1.73 9.40
N TRP A 92 -13.29 -1.33 8.42
CA TRP A 92 -13.14 -1.77 7.03
C TRP A 92 -11.78 -1.38 6.41
N ALA A 93 -11.13 -0.33 6.93
CA ALA A 93 -9.83 0.12 6.41
C ALA A 93 -8.74 -0.94 6.61
N TRP A 94 -8.79 -1.70 7.69
CA TRP A 94 -7.89 -2.83 7.93
C TRP A 94 -8.10 -3.93 6.89
N THR A 95 -9.35 -4.35 6.69
CA THR A 95 -9.69 -5.41 5.71
C THR A 95 -9.30 -5.00 4.30
N LEU A 96 -9.62 -3.76 3.90
CA LEU A 96 -9.25 -3.25 2.58
C LEU A 96 -7.73 -3.21 2.40
N ALA A 97 -6.98 -2.71 3.39
CA ALA A 97 -5.52 -2.69 3.32
C ALA A 97 -4.95 -4.10 3.23
N ALA A 98 -5.46 -5.07 4.01
CA ALA A 98 -5.00 -6.46 3.96
C ALA A 98 -5.27 -7.11 2.58
N ILE A 99 -6.47 -6.92 2.01
CA ILE A 99 -6.82 -7.42 0.68
C ILE A 99 -5.88 -6.83 -0.38
N LEU A 100 -5.62 -5.53 -0.33
CA LEU A 100 -4.72 -4.86 -1.27
C LEU A 100 -3.31 -5.44 -1.22
N GLN A 101 -2.79 -5.76 -0.02
CA GLN A 101 -1.46 -6.36 0.13
C GLN A 101 -1.41 -7.77 -0.48
N VAL A 102 -2.46 -8.56 -0.31
CA VAL A 102 -2.53 -9.89 -0.95
C VAL A 102 -2.55 -9.74 -2.47
N ILE A 103 -3.35 -8.82 -3.00
CA ILE A 103 -3.41 -8.56 -4.45
C ILE A 103 -2.05 -8.07 -4.96
N ALA A 104 -1.42 -7.12 -4.28
CA ALA A 104 -0.11 -6.59 -4.66
C ALA A 104 0.97 -7.68 -4.64
N ALA A 105 0.99 -8.53 -3.60
CA ALA A 105 1.93 -9.64 -3.51
C ALA A 105 1.73 -10.67 -4.63
N VAL A 106 0.48 -11.05 -4.92
CA VAL A 106 0.16 -11.98 -6.02
C VAL A 106 0.54 -11.38 -7.37
N ALA A 107 0.20 -10.11 -7.62
CA ALA A 107 0.54 -9.42 -8.86
C ALA A 107 2.07 -9.31 -9.05
N THR A 108 2.79 -8.96 -7.99
CA THR A 108 4.26 -8.89 -8.02
C THR A 108 4.87 -10.29 -8.23
N GLY A 109 4.33 -11.31 -7.59
CA GLY A 109 4.78 -12.70 -7.77
C GLY A 109 4.55 -13.20 -9.21
N ALA A 110 3.39 -12.90 -9.78
CA ALA A 110 3.10 -13.22 -11.18
C ALA A 110 4.04 -12.48 -12.14
N ALA A 111 4.32 -11.21 -11.87
CA ALA A 111 5.25 -10.43 -12.68
C ALA A 111 6.68 -10.99 -12.66
N VAL A 112 7.15 -11.46 -11.49
CA VAL A 112 8.46 -12.14 -11.36
C VAL A 112 8.54 -13.44 -12.17
N MET A 113 7.43 -14.16 -12.31
CA MET A 113 7.40 -15.41 -13.08
C MET A 113 7.38 -15.19 -14.59
N ILE A 114 6.89 -14.04 -15.05
CA ILE A 114 6.73 -13.72 -16.46
C ILE A 114 7.92 -12.88 -16.99
N ALA A 115 8.41 -11.96 -16.17
CA ALA A 115 9.50 -11.06 -16.51
C ALA A 115 10.83 -11.57 -15.93
N GLU A 116 11.94 -11.13 -16.53
CA GLU A 116 13.25 -11.32 -15.91
C GLU A 116 13.31 -10.64 -14.54
N TRP A 117 14.03 -11.27 -13.62
CA TRP A 117 14.21 -10.76 -12.26
C TRP A 117 14.73 -9.31 -12.26
N HIS A 118 13.99 -8.39 -11.61
CA HIS A 118 14.41 -7.00 -11.47
C HIS A 118 14.37 -6.58 -9.99
N PRO A 119 15.38 -5.83 -9.49
CA PRO A 119 15.45 -5.40 -8.08
C PRO A 119 14.21 -4.65 -7.57
N LEU A 120 13.46 -3.98 -8.46
CA LEU A 120 12.21 -3.30 -8.10
C LEU A 120 11.14 -4.23 -7.52
N PHE A 121 11.17 -5.53 -7.86
CA PHE A 121 10.24 -6.51 -7.25
C PHE A 121 10.50 -6.67 -5.76
N LEU A 122 11.76 -6.57 -5.30
CA LEU A 122 12.09 -6.59 -3.87
C LEU A 122 11.48 -5.40 -3.13
N VAL A 123 11.43 -4.23 -3.76
CA VAL A 123 10.82 -3.04 -3.17
C VAL A 123 9.31 -3.26 -2.99
N GLY A 124 8.63 -3.82 -4.01
CA GLY A 124 7.21 -4.15 -3.95
C GLY A 124 6.88 -5.16 -2.85
N PHE A 125 7.61 -6.29 -2.82
CA PHE A 125 7.45 -7.30 -1.77
C PHE A 125 7.79 -6.77 -0.38
N GLY A 126 8.88 -6.01 -0.27
CA GLY A 126 9.31 -5.41 1.01
C GLY A 126 8.26 -4.45 1.56
N LEU A 127 7.68 -3.61 0.71
CA LEU A 127 6.62 -2.69 1.11
C LEU A 127 5.35 -3.45 1.54
N ALA A 128 4.91 -4.44 0.75
CA ALA A 128 3.76 -5.27 1.10
C ALA A 128 3.97 -6.01 2.42
N ALA A 129 5.14 -6.62 2.63
CA ALA A 129 5.49 -7.29 3.88
C ALA A 129 5.49 -6.31 5.07
N LEU A 130 6.02 -5.10 4.89
CA LEU A 130 6.06 -4.07 5.92
C LEU A 130 4.64 -3.60 6.29
N VAL A 131 3.78 -3.36 5.32
CA VAL A 131 2.37 -3.00 5.57
C VAL A 131 1.65 -4.13 6.30
N MET A 132 1.81 -5.39 5.87
CA MET A 132 1.24 -6.56 6.54
C MET A 132 1.75 -6.71 7.97
N PHE A 133 3.05 -6.49 8.20
CA PHE A 133 3.62 -6.49 9.55
C PHE A 133 2.96 -5.43 10.43
N VAL A 134 2.83 -4.19 9.96
CA VAL A 134 2.19 -3.11 10.70
C VAL A 134 0.71 -3.41 10.98
N LEU A 135 -0.03 -3.95 9.98
CA LEU A 135 -1.42 -4.38 10.14
C LEU A 135 -1.60 -5.50 11.18
N SER A 136 -0.58 -6.36 11.34
CA SER A 136 -0.60 -7.48 12.30
C SER A 136 -0.36 -7.03 13.74
N THR A 137 0.13 -5.79 13.95
CA THR A 137 0.42 -5.30 15.29
C THR A 137 -0.87 -5.14 16.12
N ALA A 138 -0.83 -5.55 17.38
CA ALA A 138 -1.97 -5.43 18.32
C ALA A 138 -2.44 -3.97 18.46
N SER A 139 -1.52 -3.00 18.36
CA SER A 139 -1.83 -1.58 18.44
C SER A 139 -2.73 -1.11 17.28
N VAL A 140 -2.44 -1.55 16.04
CA VAL A 140 -3.23 -1.21 14.85
C VAL A 140 -4.55 -1.95 14.84
N ARG A 141 -4.53 -3.26 15.15
CA ARG A 141 -5.75 -4.09 15.22
C ARG A 141 -6.76 -3.50 16.20
N ARG A 142 -6.34 -3.20 17.42
CA ARG A 142 -7.18 -2.54 18.44
C ARG A 142 -7.66 -1.15 18.00
N ALA A 143 -6.78 -0.35 17.40
CA ALA A 143 -7.15 0.98 16.95
C ALA A 143 -8.20 0.96 15.82
N LEU A 144 -8.27 -0.11 15.03
CA LEU A 144 -9.21 -0.31 13.93
C LEU A 144 -10.37 -1.26 14.28
N GLY A 145 -10.53 -1.66 15.55
CA GLY A 145 -11.66 -2.44 16.04
C GLY A 145 -11.68 -3.89 15.52
N GLN A 146 -10.52 -4.53 15.42
CA GLN A 146 -10.34 -5.92 14.97
C GLN A 146 -10.15 -6.91 16.13
N GLU A 147 -10.53 -6.55 17.35
CA GLU A 147 -10.59 -7.43 18.54
C GLU A 147 -12.00 -7.79 18.89
#